data_f9a10c7ab3ba366fce858dba06ee983b
#
_entry.id   f9a10c7ab3ba366fce858dba06ee983b
#
_cell.length_a   1.000
_cell.length_b   1.000
_cell.length_c   1.000
_cell.angle_alpha   90.00
_cell.angle_beta   90.00
_cell.angle_gamma   90.00
#
_symmetry.space_group_name_H-M   'P 1'
#
loop_
_entity.id
_entity.type
_entity.pdbx_description
1 polymer ?
#
loop_
_entity_poly.entity_id
_entity_poly.type
_entity_poly.pdbx_seq_one_letter_code
_entity_poly.pdbx_strand_id
1 'polypeptide(L)'
;MFLLTSAVSVGLYIVKRKQGNESNLLLDIKTGMTAAMPHAVLVCSFLFLFYSYIHPEYNQHQIEQTSKSLQNKEVLKTLRKSNPSLENKTDEELIKEGINQTKQWTSPKFTMVISLLALLMYSTLNSLVIALIYRFVVFRPTSGHQKPL
;
A
#
# COMPACT_ATOMS: atom_id res chain seq x y z
N MET A 1 3.16 -10.28 3.09
CA MET A 1 2.71 -10.40 1.68
C MET A 1 2.16 -11.79 1.36
N PHE A 2 2.84 -12.87 1.74
CA PHE A 2 2.37 -14.24 1.48
C PHE A 2 0.96 -14.53 2.02
N LEU A 3 0.65 -14.17 3.25
CA LEU A 3 -0.67 -14.37 3.85
C LEU A 3 -1.79 -13.64 3.09
N LEU A 4 -1.54 -12.42 2.63
CA LEU A 4 -2.51 -11.66 1.84
C LEU A 4 -2.77 -12.33 0.49
N THR A 5 -1.72 -12.76 -0.22
CA THR A 5 -1.85 -13.47 -1.49
C THR A 5 -2.60 -14.80 -1.31
N SER A 6 -2.34 -15.53 -0.22
CA SER A 6 -3.06 -16.77 0.11
C SER A 6 -4.54 -16.50 0.39
N ALA A 7 -4.86 -15.45 1.16
CA ALA A 7 -6.25 -15.07 1.46
C ALA A 7 -7.03 -14.72 0.19
N VAL A 8 -6.43 -13.93 -0.70
CA VAL A 8 -7.02 -13.58 -2.00
C VAL A 8 -7.24 -14.81 -2.85
N SER A 9 -6.23 -15.70 -2.93
CA SER A 9 -6.30 -16.93 -3.73
C SER A 9 -7.42 -17.87 -3.25
N VAL A 10 -7.47 -18.12 -1.94
CA VAL A 10 -8.52 -18.96 -1.34
C VAL A 10 -9.91 -18.35 -1.52
N GLY A 11 -10.06 -17.04 -1.29
CA GLY A 11 -11.33 -16.34 -1.47
C GLY A 11 -11.84 -16.45 -2.90
N LEU A 12 -10.99 -16.20 -3.88
CA LEU A 12 -11.33 -16.34 -5.30
C LEU A 12 -11.64 -17.81 -5.68
N TYR A 13 -10.89 -18.76 -5.17
CA TYR A 13 -11.14 -20.19 -5.42
C TYR A 13 -12.52 -20.61 -4.94
N ILE A 14 -12.90 -20.24 -3.72
CA ILE A 14 -14.21 -20.56 -3.15
C ILE A 14 -15.35 -20.00 -3.99
N VAL A 15 -15.23 -18.72 -4.40
CA VAL A 15 -16.27 -18.07 -5.20
C VAL A 15 -16.36 -18.70 -6.60
N LYS A 16 -15.24 -18.92 -7.28
CA LYS A 16 -15.23 -19.54 -8.62
C LYS A 16 -15.73 -20.97 -8.61
N ARG A 17 -15.45 -21.74 -7.56
CA ARG A 17 -15.99 -23.08 -7.42
C ARG A 17 -17.52 -23.10 -7.29
N LYS A 18 -18.11 -22.07 -6.65
CA LYS A 18 -19.56 -21.96 -6.49
C LYS A 18 -20.27 -21.38 -7.72
N GLN A 19 -19.68 -20.39 -8.39
CA GLN A 19 -20.31 -19.62 -9.46
C GLN A 19 -19.89 -20.07 -10.88
N GLY A 20 -18.92 -20.99 -10.98
CA GLY A 20 -18.35 -21.38 -12.28
C GLY A 20 -17.49 -20.26 -12.91
N ASN A 21 -17.22 -20.40 -14.21
CA ASN A 21 -16.36 -19.47 -14.94
C ASN A 21 -17.13 -18.22 -15.50
N GLU A 22 -18.43 -18.11 -15.21
CA GLU A 22 -19.27 -17.00 -15.70
C GLU A 22 -19.05 -15.68 -14.94
N SER A 23 -18.19 -15.68 -13.87
CA SER A 23 -17.91 -14.49 -13.11
C SER A 23 -17.20 -13.42 -13.94
N ASN A 24 -17.67 -12.19 -13.84
CA ASN A 24 -17.05 -11.03 -14.48
C ASN A 24 -15.71 -10.72 -13.78
N LEU A 25 -14.68 -10.32 -14.54
CA LEU A 25 -13.36 -9.95 -14.00
C LEU A 25 -13.46 -8.91 -12.86
N LEU A 26 -14.39 -7.97 -12.99
CA LEU A 26 -14.63 -6.96 -11.95
C LEU A 26 -15.13 -7.58 -10.64
N LEU A 27 -15.97 -8.61 -10.72
CA LEU A 27 -16.46 -9.34 -9.56
C LEU A 27 -15.33 -10.13 -8.90
N ASP A 28 -14.44 -10.71 -9.69
CA ASP A 28 -13.26 -11.41 -9.20
C ASP A 28 -12.33 -10.47 -8.41
N ILE A 29 -12.04 -9.29 -8.96
CA ILE A 29 -11.23 -8.26 -8.29
C ILE A 29 -11.90 -7.84 -6.98
N LYS A 30 -13.21 -7.53 -7.01
CA LYS A 30 -13.97 -7.16 -5.80
C LYS A 30 -13.89 -8.25 -4.73
N THR A 31 -14.06 -9.51 -5.12
CA THR A 31 -13.98 -10.67 -4.20
C THR A 31 -12.60 -10.78 -3.57
N GLY A 32 -11.54 -10.66 -4.37
CA GLY A 32 -10.17 -10.72 -3.88
C GLY A 32 -9.84 -9.56 -2.93
N MET A 33 -10.29 -8.35 -3.25
CA MET A 33 -10.14 -7.19 -2.36
C MET A 33 -10.89 -7.40 -1.03
N THR A 34 -12.11 -7.93 -1.08
CA THR A 34 -12.89 -8.23 0.13
C THR A 34 -12.20 -9.27 1.00
N ALA A 35 -11.63 -10.31 0.40
CA ALA A 35 -10.87 -11.33 1.11
C ALA A 35 -9.57 -10.79 1.76
N ALA A 36 -8.97 -9.76 1.17
CA ALA A 36 -7.75 -9.12 1.70
C ALA A 36 -8.02 -8.10 2.82
N MET A 37 -9.23 -7.55 2.92
CA MET A 37 -9.58 -6.48 3.87
C MET A 37 -9.26 -6.81 5.34
N PRO A 38 -9.64 -7.97 5.89
CA PRO A 38 -9.33 -8.29 7.29
C PRO A 38 -7.83 -8.27 7.57
N HIS A 39 -7.02 -8.79 6.64
CA HIS A 39 -5.57 -8.76 6.77
C HIS A 39 -5.02 -7.33 6.71
N ALA A 40 -5.50 -6.50 5.78
CA ALA A 40 -5.07 -5.11 5.67
C ALA A 40 -5.38 -4.32 6.94
N VAL A 41 -6.59 -4.46 7.48
CA VAL A 41 -6.99 -3.80 8.74
C VAL A 41 -6.10 -4.24 9.90
N LEU A 42 -5.83 -5.55 10.03
CA LEU A 42 -4.99 -6.09 11.10
C LEU A 42 -3.57 -5.53 11.02
N VAL A 43 -2.95 -5.54 9.84
CA VAL A 43 -1.59 -5.01 9.63
C VAL A 43 -1.53 -3.52 9.91
N CYS A 44 -2.49 -2.73 9.42
CA CYS A 44 -2.53 -1.29 9.65
C CYS A 44 -2.74 -0.95 11.13
N SER A 45 -3.60 -1.69 11.83
CA SER A 45 -3.80 -1.53 13.28
C SER A 45 -2.52 -1.87 14.05
N PHE A 46 -1.83 -2.95 13.68
CA PHE A 46 -0.55 -3.30 14.28
C PHE A 46 0.51 -2.22 14.06
N LEU A 47 0.65 -1.71 12.83
CA LEU A 47 1.59 -0.63 12.53
C LEU A 47 1.28 0.64 13.33
N PHE A 48 0.00 1.00 13.44
CA PHE A 48 -0.40 2.15 14.25
C PHE A 48 -0.01 1.97 15.72
N LEU A 49 -0.30 0.82 16.32
CA LEU A 49 0.06 0.50 17.70
C LEU A 49 1.58 0.45 17.88
N PHE A 50 2.29 -0.14 16.93
CA PHE A 50 3.75 -0.25 16.97
C PHE A 50 4.41 1.14 17.03
N TYR A 51 4.08 2.03 16.11
CA TYR A 51 4.67 3.37 16.08
C TYR A 51 4.14 4.32 17.14
N SER A 52 2.93 4.06 17.70
CA SER A 52 2.37 4.91 18.75
C SER A 52 2.84 4.53 20.15
N TYR A 53 3.03 3.22 20.41
CA TYR A 53 3.24 2.72 21.79
C TYR A 53 4.50 1.88 21.97
N ILE A 54 4.89 1.08 20.96
CA ILE A 54 6.02 0.15 21.12
C ILE A 54 7.33 0.85 20.76
N HIS A 55 7.36 1.62 19.69
CA HIS A 55 8.60 2.27 19.22
C HIS A 55 8.38 3.74 18.79
N PRO A 56 7.91 4.62 19.70
CA PRO A 56 7.68 6.03 19.39
C PRO A 56 8.98 6.78 19.07
N GLU A 57 10.11 6.31 19.59
CA GLU A 57 11.44 6.88 19.39
C GLU A 57 11.90 6.86 17.92
N TYR A 58 11.39 5.91 17.12
CA TYR A 58 11.70 5.84 15.70
C TYR A 58 11.35 7.15 14.97
N ASN A 59 10.20 7.71 15.28
CA ASN A 59 9.74 8.96 14.67
C ASN A 59 10.61 10.15 15.12
N GLN A 60 11.00 10.19 16.38
CA GLN A 60 11.89 11.22 16.92
C GLN A 60 13.26 11.16 16.26
N HIS A 61 13.84 9.96 16.11
CA HIS A 61 15.12 9.77 15.47
C HIS A 61 15.13 10.26 14.01
N GLN A 62 14.06 10.01 13.25
CA GLN A 62 13.91 10.52 11.89
C GLN A 62 13.85 12.05 11.84
N ILE A 63 13.14 12.67 12.78
CA ILE A 63 13.06 14.14 12.90
C ILE A 63 14.43 14.73 13.23
N GLU A 64 15.18 14.12 14.14
CA GLU A 64 16.54 14.55 14.49
C GLU A 64 17.50 14.45 13.32
N GLN A 65 17.49 13.32 12.61
CA GLN A 65 18.30 13.13 11.40
C GLN A 65 18.00 14.17 10.33
N THR A 66 16.72 14.46 10.09
CA THR A 66 16.30 15.49 9.15
C THR A 66 16.77 16.87 9.61
N SER A 67 16.63 17.20 10.90
CA SER A 67 17.09 18.45 11.47
C SER A 67 18.60 18.63 11.28
N LYS A 68 19.39 17.60 11.59
CA LYS A 68 20.85 17.62 11.41
C LYS A 68 21.24 17.79 9.93
N SER A 69 20.54 17.10 9.03
CA SER A 69 20.78 17.20 7.59
C SER A 69 20.48 18.59 7.03
N LEU A 70 19.38 19.20 7.49
CA LEU A 70 18.96 20.53 7.06
C LEU A 70 19.81 21.65 7.66
N GLN A 71 20.59 21.41 8.72
CA GLN A 71 21.58 22.36 9.23
C GLN A 71 22.81 22.50 8.31
N ASN A 72 23.01 21.55 7.40
CA ASN A 72 24.09 21.64 6.42
C ASN A 72 23.73 22.61 5.29
N LYS A 73 24.51 23.69 5.16
CA LYS A 73 24.31 24.74 4.13
C LYS A 73 24.36 24.22 2.70
N GLU A 74 25.10 23.14 2.43
CA GLU A 74 25.14 22.54 1.09
C GLU A 74 23.83 21.86 0.73
N VAL A 75 23.19 21.21 1.70
CA VAL A 75 21.87 20.58 1.53
C VAL A 75 20.82 21.65 1.25
N LEU A 76 20.81 22.75 1.99
CA LEU A 76 19.89 23.87 1.76
C LEU A 76 20.07 24.50 0.37
N LYS A 77 21.33 24.69 -0.08
CA LYS A 77 21.62 25.17 -1.43
C LYS A 77 21.11 24.22 -2.51
N THR A 78 21.27 22.93 -2.31
CA THR A 78 20.79 21.91 -3.26
C THR A 78 19.26 21.89 -3.32
N LEU A 79 18.59 22.00 -2.16
CA LEU A 79 17.13 22.08 -2.08
C LEU A 79 16.57 23.29 -2.82
N ARG A 80 17.20 24.47 -2.66
CA ARG A 80 16.80 25.69 -3.39
C ARG A 80 16.97 25.53 -4.89
N LYS A 81 18.09 24.92 -5.34
CA LYS A 81 18.32 24.67 -6.77
C LYS A 81 17.30 23.69 -7.37
N SER A 82 16.88 22.70 -6.59
CA SER A 82 15.92 21.67 -7.05
C SER A 82 14.48 22.18 -7.04
N ASN A 83 14.19 23.24 -6.27
CA ASN A 83 12.82 23.72 -6.10
C ASN A 83 12.78 25.25 -6.07
N PRO A 84 12.52 25.92 -7.22
CA PRO A 84 12.52 27.38 -7.33
C PRO A 84 11.57 28.09 -6.37
N SER A 85 10.50 27.42 -5.92
CA SER A 85 9.56 27.98 -4.95
C SER A 85 10.15 28.21 -3.55
N LEU A 86 11.31 27.61 -3.27
CA LEU A 86 12.02 27.72 -2.01
C LEU A 86 13.10 28.83 -2.01
N GLU A 87 13.34 29.47 -3.16
CA GLU A 87 14.42 30.43 -3.34
C GLU A 87 14.27 31.68 -2.45
N ASN A 88 13.04 32.10 -2.20
CA ASN A 88 12.71 33.27 -1.39
C ASN A 88 12.57 33.00 0.11
N LYS A 89 12.73 31.73 0.55
CA LYS A 89 12.59 31.34 1.97
C LYS A 89 13.93 31.48 2.69
N THR A 90 13.88 31.93 3.95
CA THR A 90 15.06 31.97 4.81
C THR A 90 15.51 30.54 5.20
N ASP A 91 16.78 30.39 5.60
CA ASP A 91 17.29 29.07 6.06
C ASP A 91 16.49 28.53 7.24
N GLU A 92 16.09 29.41 8.16
CA GLU A 92 15.28 29.02 9.32
C GLU A 92 13.88 28.54 8.93
N GLU A 93 13.24 29.19 7.98
CA GLU A 93 11.93 28.77 7.45
C GLU A 93 12.02 27.42 6.76
N LEU A 94 13.06 27.18 5.96
CA LEU A 94 13.29 25.90 5.29
C LEU A 94 13.52 24.76 6.29
N ILE A 95 14.32 25.00 7.32
CA ILE A 95 14.56 24.03 8.38
C ILE A 95 13.27 23.70 9.12
N LYS A 96 12.52 24.74 9.52
CA LYS A 96 11.24 24.57 10.23
C LYS A 96 10.20 23.82 9.40
N GLU A 97 10.10 24.17 8.12
CA GLU A 97 9.17 23.51 7.19
C GLU A 97 9.55 22.05 6.96
N GLY A 98 10.84 21.77 6.73
CA GLY A 98 11.35 20.41 6.57
C GLY A 98 11.15 19.53 7.79
N ILE A 99 11.36 20.08 9.00
CA ILE A 99 11.08 19.38 10.25
C ILE A 99 9.58 19.11 10.39
N ASN A 100 8.72 20.10 10.12
CA ASN A 100 7.27 19.92 10.19
C ASN A 100 6.76 18.90 9.18
N GLN A 101 7.29 18.92 7.97
CA GLN A 101 6.97 17.98 6.93
C GLN A 101 7.40 16.55 7.35
N THR A 102 8.64 16.37 7.84
CA THR A 102 9.10 15.08 8.35
C THR A 102 8.22 14.57 9.49
N LYS A 103 7.86 15.45 10.43
CA LYS A 103 6.97 15.13 11.55
C LYS A 103 5.59 14.66 11.09
N GLN A 104 5.07 15.22 10.01
CA GLN A 104 3.81 14.81 9.41
C GLN A 104 3.95 13.44 8.73
N TRP A 105 5.00 13.26 7.92
CA TRP A 105 5.24 12.03 7.16
C TRP A 105 5.56 10.82 8.05
N THR A 106 6.25 11.03 9.17
CA THR A 106 6.60 9.97 10.14
C THR A 106 5.54 9.77 11.21
N SER A 107 4.44 10.55 11.17
CA SER A 107 3.38 10.37 12.17
C SER A 107 2.72 8.98 12.04
N PRO A 108 2.38 8.32 13.18
CA PRO A 108 1.75 7.00 13.16
C PRO A 108 0.45 6.96 12.34
N LYS A 109 -0.33 8.04 12.38
CA LYS A 109 -1.57 8.17 11.59
C LYS A 109 -1.29 8.19 10.09
N PHE A 110 -0.28 8.95 9.65
CA PHE A 110 0.09 9.03 8.25
C PHE A 110 0.65 7.70 7.74
N THR A 111 1.54 7.07 8.52
CA THR A 111 2.09 5.75 8.20
C THR A 111 0.98 4.70 8.05
N MET A 112 -0.02 4.72 8.93
CA MET A 112 -1.19 3.84 8.84
C MET A 112 -1.96 4.06 7.53
N VAL A 113 -2.27 5.32 7.17
CA VAL A 113 -3.03 5.65 5.94
C VAL A 113 -2.26 5.22 4.68
N ILE A 114 -0.97 5.55 4.60
CA ILE A 114 -0.14 5.17 3.45
C ILE A 114 0.00 3.64 3.35
N SER A 115 0.19 2.96 4.47
CA SER A 115 0.27 1.49 4.49
C SER A 115 -1.05 0.84 4.05
N LEU A 116 -2.19 1.39 4.47
CA LEU A 116 -3.50 0.92 4.04
C LEU A 116 -3.66 1.09 2.53
N LEU A 117 -3.30 2.26 1.99
CA LEU A 117 -3.37 2.55 0.56
C LEU A 117 -2.47 1.60 -0.25
N ALA A 118 -1.24 1.38 0.20
CA ALA A 118 -0.30 0.46 -0.43
C ALA A 118 -0.81 -1.00 -0.41
N LEU A 119 -1.40 -1.45 0.70
CA LEU A 119 -1.99 -2.78 0.81
C LEU A 119 -3.22 -2.94 -0.09
N LEU A 120 -4.06 -1.92 -0.23
CA LEU A 120 -5.20 -1.94 -1.14
C LEU A 120 -4.76 -2.01 -2.60
N MET A 121 -3.77 -1.22 -3.00
CA MET A 121 -3.20 -1.29 -4.36
C MET A 121 -2.59 -2.67 -4.63
N TYR A 122 -1.79 -3.18 -3.71
CA TYR A 122 -1.21 -4.52 -3.81
C TYR A 122 -2.28 -5.61 -3.89
N SER A 123 -3.33 -5.53 -3.07
CA SER A 123 -4.46 -6.45 -3.09
C SER A 123 -5.19 -6.44 -4.44
N THR A 124 -5.39 -5.26 -5.02
CA THR A 124 -6.04 -5.11 -6.33
C THR A 124 -5.23 -5.78 -7.43
N LEU A 125 -3.91 -5.53 -7.47
CA LEU A 125 -3.01 -6.16 -8.44
C LEU A 125 -2.95 -7.68 -8.27
N ASN A 126 -2.84 -8.17 -7.04
CA ASN A 126 -2.87 -9.61 -6.75
C ASN A 126 -4.19 -10.25 -7.18
N SER A 127 -5.31 -9.60 -6.87
CA SER A 127 -6.63 -10.10 -7.25
C SER A 127 -6.77 -10.22 -8.76
N LEU A 128 -6.26 -9.23 -9.51
CA LEU A 128 -6.23 -9.26 -10.96
C LEU A 128 -5.40 -10.44 -11.49
N VAL A 129 -4.18 -10.59 -11.00
CA VAL A 129 -3.27 -11.66 -11.45
C VAL A 129 -3.86 -13.03 -11.15
N ILE A 130 -4.34 -13.26 -9.92
CA ILE A 130 -4.92 -14.55 -9.51
C ILE A 130 -6.22 -14.83 -10.28
N ALA A 131 -7.06 -13.82 -10.52
CA ALA A 131 -8.28 -13.96 -11.32
C ALA A 131 -7.97 -14.39 -12.75
N LEU A 132 -6.94 -13.82 -13.38
CA LEU A 132 -6.47 -14.20 -14.70
C LEU A 132 -5.94 -15.64 -14.72
N ILE A 133 -5.13 -16.02 -13.73
CA ILE A 133 -4.62 -17.40 -13.61
C ILE A 133 -5.79 -18.38 -13.47
N TYR A 134 -6.75 -18.09 -12.59
CA TYR A 134 -7.91 -18.98 -12.41
C TYR A 134 -8.76 -19.07 -13.67
N ARG A 135 -8.96 -17.98 -14.38
CA ARG A 135 -9.76 -17.94 -15.60
C ARG A 135 -9.11 -18.69 -16.76
N PHE A 136 -7.80 -18.52 -16.97
CA PHE A 136 -7.11 -19.06 -18.14
C PHE A 136 -6.42 -20.41 -17.90
N VAL A 137 -6.10 -20.75 -16.65
CA VAL A 137 -5.33 -21.94 -16.32
C VAL A 137 -6.19 -22.96 -15.58
N VAL A 138 -6.82 -22.58 -14.47
CA VAL A 138 -7.48 -23.53 -13.55
C VAL A 138 -8.89 -23.88 -14.02
N PHE A 139 -9.69 -22.88 -14.38
CA PHE A 139 -11.09 -23.04 -14.81
C PHE A 139 -11.24 -22.82 -16.32
N ARG A 140 -10.28 -23.31 -17.10
CA ARG A 140 -10.34 -23.21 -18.56
C ARG A 140 -11.61 -23.88 -19.07
N PRO A 141 -12.48 -23.22 -19.85
CA PRO A 141 -13.61 -23.88 -20.45
C PRO A 141 -13.06 -24.97 -21.36
N THR A 142 -13.34 -26.22 -21.02
CA THR A 142 -13.09 -27.36 -21.91
C THR A 142 -13.99 -27.17 -23.13
N SER A 143 -13.41 -26.66 -24.20
CA SER A 143 -14.06 -26.63 -25.52
C SER A 143 -14.24 -28.07 -26.01
N GLY A 144 -15.35 -28.66 -25.66
CA GLY A 144 -15.59 -30.05 -26.13
C GLY A 144 -16.69 -30.74 -25.36
N HIS A 145 -17.91 -30.25 -25.39
CA HIS A 145 -19.14 -31.06 -25.45
C HIS A 145 -20.30 -30.12 -25.79
N GLN A 146 -20.32 -29.64 -27.03
CA GLN A 146 -21.62 -29.42 -27.65
C GLN A 146 -22.26 -30.79 -27.75
N LYS A 147 -23.24 -31.10 -26.89
CA LYS A 147 -24.20 -32.16 -27.16
C LYS A 147 -24.87 -31.81 -28.48
N PRO A 148 -24.82 -32.69 -29.51
CA PRO A 148 -25.71 -32.54 -30.64
C PRO A 148 -27.15 -32.69 -30.14
N LEU A 149 -28.04 -31.86 -30.66
CA LEU A 149 -29.49 -31.93 -30.50
C LEU A 149 -30.04 -33.27 -30.95
#